data_4f19112ccfcec4edfaef22025c1f1ca4
#
_entry.id   4f19112ccfcec4edfaef22025c1f1ca4
#
_cell.length_a   1.000
_cell.length_b   1.000
_cell.length_c   1.000
_cell.angle_alpha   90.00
_cell.angle_beta   90.00
_cell.angle_gamma   90.00
#
_symmetry.space_group_name_H-M   'P 1'
#
loop_
_entity.id
_entity.type
_entity.pdbx_description
1 polymer ?
#
loop_
_entity_poly.entity_id
_entity_poly.type
_entity_poly.pdbx_seq_one_letter_code
_entity_poly.pdbx_strand_id
1 'polypeptide(L)'
;MRYTATAPPSARARRASHSPAAHGLARAGLAARGVLYILIGWVAILVAFGQTSGSDASQAGALHLLARQPYGLVLLWLLGIGFAGYALWRFSEAAFGVAGEGTGAGARLKSLVRGLVYAFFAYLTFEIIAGTAGNSAKKQQDLTAKVMHHPGGQLLVGIVGAVIVIIGVALVIEGLRRKFLKNLRTSQMSPRARRVVERLGMIGTAARGVVFALAGVLVIDAAVTYKPAKAGGIDKALLTLRDQPFGQVLLILAALGLIIFGIYGLCEARWQKV
;
A
#
# COMPACT_ATOMS: atom_id res chain seq x y z
N MET A 1 53.00 12.83 1.93
CA MET A 1 51.75 12.82 1.11
C MET A 1 50.84 11.76 1.66
N ARG A 2 49.73 12.14 2.31
CA ARG A 2 48.69 11.19 2.81
C ARG A 2 47.71 10.96 1.69
N TYR A 3 47.72 9.78 1.10
CA TYR A 3 46.66 9.35 0.17
C TYR A 3 45.37 9.18 0.96
N THR A 4 44.44 10.12 0.83
CA THR A 4 43.06 9.94 1.25
C THR A 4 42.41 8.97 0.27
N ALA A 5 42.42 7.68 0.60
CA ALA A 5 41.68 6.67 -0.16
C ALA A 5 40.18 7.00 -0.11
N THR A 6 39.67 7.57 -1.19
CA THR A 6 38.24 7.79 -1.35
C THR A 6 37.56 6.41 -1.44
N ALA A 7 36.69 6.10 -0.48
CA ALA A 7 35.92 4.84 -0.46
C ALA A 7 35.20 4.65 -1.81
N PRO A 8 35.14 3.42 -2.34
CA PRO A 8 34.49 3.14 -3.61
C PRO A 8 33.03 3.58 -3.60
N PRO A 9 32.46 4.01 -4.74
CA PRO A 9 31.10 4.55 -4.83
C PRO A 9 30.04 3.66 -4.18
N SER A 10 30.20 2.33 -4.27
CA SER A 10 29.33 1.32 -3.64
C SER A 10 29.35 1.37 -2.11
N ALA A 11 30.49 1.68 -1.50
CA ALA A 11 30.61 1.79 -0.03
C ALA A 11 30.00 3.09 0.50
N ARG A 12 30.11 4.20 -0.27
CA ARG A 12 29.44 5.48 0.06
C ARG A 12 27.93 5.36 -0.05
N ALA A 13 27.41 4.73 -1.11
CA ALA A 13 26.00 4.52 -1.30
C ALA A 13 25.39 3.58 -0.24
N ARG A 14 26.10 2.51 0.17
CA ARG A 14 25.69 1.67 1.30
C ARG A 14 25.65 2.42 2.63
N ARG A 15 26.59 3.32 2.90
CA ARG A 15 26.55 4.17 4.08
C ARG A 15 25.38 5.15 4.04
N ALA A 16 25.05 5.70 2.86
CA ALA A 16 23.92 6.60 2.69
C ALA A 16 22.57 5.89 2.94
N SER A 17 22.39 4.63 2.49
CA SER A 17 21.16 3.85 2.72
C SER A 17 20.95 3.47 4.19
N HIS A 18 22.00 3.46 5.02
CA HIS A 18 21.95 3.23 6.47
C HIS A 18 22.10 4.52 7.28
N SER A 19 21.94 5.70 6.65
CA SER A 19 22.01 6.96 7.35
C SER A 19 20.77 7.19 8.23
N PRO A 20 20.88 7.98 9.32
CA PRO A 20 19.71 8.36 10.14
C PRO A 20 18.60 9.03 9.31
N ALA A 21 18.96 9.77 8.26
CA ALA A 21 18.04 10.39 7.34
C ALA A 21 17.23 9.35 6.53
N ALA A 22 17.89 8.31 6.01
CA ALA A 22 17.21 7.21 5.30
C ALA A 22 16.23 6.46 6.20
N HIS A 23 16.63 6.24 7.47
CA HIS A 23 15.73 5.65 8.48
C HIS A 23 14.54 6.57 8.81
N GLY A 24 14.75 7.88 8.87
CA GLY A 24 13.68 8.86 9.04
C GLY A 24 12.68 8.84 7.88
N LEU A 25 13.16 8.84 6.64
CA LEU A 25 12.33 8.74 5.43
C LEU A 25 11.53 7.44 5.36
N ALA A 26 12.15 6.30 5.71
CA ALA A 26 11.46 5.03 5.77
C ALA A 26 10.31 5.05 6.79
N ARG A 27 10.54 5.59 7.99
CA ARG A 27 9.52 5.74 9.03
C ARG A 27 8.40 6.68 8.60
N ALA A 28 8.73 7.82 8.00
CA ALA A 28 7.73 8.77 7.50
C ALA A 28 6.84 8.13 6.43
N GLY A 29 7.40 7.35 5.50
CA GLY A 29 6.63 6.62 4.50
C GLY A 29 5.72 5.54 5.06
N LEU A 30 6.18 4.82 6.09
CA LEU A 30 5.33 3.83 6.79
C LEU A 30 4.19 4.52 7.55
N ALA A 31 4.45 5.64 8.20
CA ALA A 31 3.43 6.44 8.86
C ALA A 31 2.41 6.98 7.83
N ALA A 32 2.88 7.54 6.71
CA ALA A 32 2.03 8.00 5.61
C ALA A 32 1.12 6.88 5.09
N ARG A 33 1.66 5.67 4.90
CA ARG A 33 0.86 4.49 4.56
C ARG A 33 -0.19 4.18 5.62
N GLY A 34 0.18 4.23 6.90
CA GLY A 34 -0.75 4.01 8.02
C GLY A 34 -1.92 4.98 7.97
N VAL A 35 -1.64 6.28 7.82
CA VAL A 35 -2.65 7.33 7.69
C VAL A 35 -3.54 7.08 6.47
N LEU A 36 -2.98 6.75 5.30
CA LEU A 36 -3.75 6.47 4.10
C LEU A 36 -4.76 5.34 4.30
N TYR A 37 -4.36 4.23 4.95
CA TYR A 37 -5.29 3.13 5.21
C TYR A 37 -6.36 3.45 6.25
N ILE A 38 -6.07 4.30 7.23
CA ILE A 38 -7.09 4.84 8.16
C ILE A 38 -8.11 5.66 7.38
N LEU A 39 -7.66 6.53 6.46
CA LEU A 39 -8.54 7.35 5.63
C LEU A 39 -9.42 6.48 4.71
N ILE A 40 -8.85 5.49 4.03
CA ILE A 40 -9.62 4.57 3.18
C ILE A 40 -10.70 3.85 4.01
N GLY A 41 -10.33 3.32 5.17
CA GLY A 41 -11.28 2.66 6.06
C GLY A 41 -12.36 3.61 6.58
N TRP A 42 -12.01 4.84 6.93
CA TRP A 42 -12.98 5.87 7.32
C TRP A 42 -13.96 6.17 6.20
N VAL A 43 -13.47 6.39 4.98
CA VAL A 43 -14.32 6.62 3.79
C VAL A 43 -15.21 5.42 3.51
N ALA A 44 -14.70 4.20 3.65
CA ALA A 44 -15.51 2.98 3.49
C ALA A 44 -16.65 2.91 4.51
N ILE A 45 -16.46 3.40 5.74
CA ILE A 45 -17.54 3.56 6.74
C ILE A 45 -18.58 4.57 6.23
N LEU A 46 -18.16 5.72 5.73
CA LEU A 46 -19.09 6.72 5.18
C LEU A 46 -19.89 6.18 3.99
N VAL A 47 -19.27 5.36 3.14
CA VAL A 47 -19.94 4.64 2.05
C VAL A 47 -20.96 3.63 2.59
N ALA A 48 -20.63 2.91 3.67
CA ALA A 48 -21.55 1.96 4.29
C ALA A 48 -22.83 2.63 4.80
N PHE A 49 -22.73 3.87 5.26
CA PHE A 49 -23.89 4.67 5.70
C PHE A 49 -24.49 5.55 4.59
N GLY A 50 -24.03 5.42 3.33
CA GLY A 50 -24.57 6.18 2.20
C GLY A 50 -24.22 7.67 2.19
N GLN A 51 -23.22 8.10 2.98
CA GLN A 51 -22.84 9.51 3.11
C GLN A 51 -21.86 9.97 2.01
N THR A 52 -21.28 9.06 1.25
CA THR A 52 -20.37 9.38 0.15
C THR A 52 -20.41 8.31 -0.94
N SER A 53 -19.85 8.61 -2.11
CA SER A 53 -19.79 7.69 -3.24
C SER A 53 -18.73 6.61 -3.02
N GLY A 54 -18.99 5.41 -3.55
CA GLY A 54 -18.06 4.29 -3.40
C GLY A 54 -16.73 4.50 -4.12
N SER A 55 -16.66 5.36 -5.14
CA SER A 55 -15.41 5.72 -5.82
C SER A 55 -14.39 6.41 -4.89
N ASP A 56 -14.87 7.00 -3.78
CA ASP A 56 -14.04 7.67 -2.80
C ASP A 56 -13.33 6.70 -1.84
N ALA A 57 -13.76 5.44 -1.77
CA ALA A 57 -13.13 4.40 -0.94
C ALA A 57 -11.85 3.77 -1.56
N SER A 58 -11.22 4.48 -2.49
CA SER A 58 -9.90 4.15 -3.06
C SER A 58 -8.78 4.97 -2.42
N GLN A 59 -7.52 4.61 -2.71
CA GLN A 59 -6.39 5.43 -2.28
C GLN A 59 -6.46 6.86 -2.83
N ALA A 60 -6.82 7.00 -4.11
CA ALA A 60 -6.95 8.32 -4.73
C ALA A 60 -8.16 9.08 -4.18
N GLY A 61 -9.31 8.43 -4.01
CA GLY A 61 -10.51 9.04 -3.44
C GLY A 61 -10.29 9.51 -2.01
N ALA A 62 -9.64 8.72 -1.17
CA ALA A 62 -9.27 9.11 0.19
C ALA A 62 -8.36 10.35 0.22
N LEU A 63 -7.39 10.45 -0.71
CA LEU A 63 -6.54 11.63 -0.84
C LEU A 63 -7.32 12.85 -1.37
N HIS A 64 -8.26 12.65 -2.30
CA HIS A 64 -9.15 13.73 -2.78
C HIS A 64 -10.07 14.27 -1.67
N LEU A 65 -10.65 13.39 -0.84
CA LEU A 65 -11.45 13.81 0.30
C LEU A 65 -10.60 14.58 1.32
N LEU A 66 -9.35 14.14 1.54
CA LEU A 66 -8.41 14.86 2.37
C LEU A 66 -8.11 16.26 1.82
N ALA A 67 -7.94 16.41 0.50
CA ALA A 67 -7.69 17.68 -0.16
C ALA A 67 -8.79 18.74 0.12
N ARG A 68 -10.03 18.29 0.32
CA ARG A 68 -11.18 19.16 0.61
C ARG A 68 -11.27 19.62 2.07
N GLN A 69 -10.44 19.06 2.97
CA GLN A 69 -10.42 19.45 4.38
C GLN A 69 -9.61 20.74 4.59
N PRO A 70 -9.91 21.55 5.61
CA PRO A 70 -9.20 22.82 5.87
C PRO A 70 -7.68 22.72 5.94
N TYR A 71 -7.15 21.63 6.51
CA TYR A 71 -5.72 21.35 6.61
C TYR A 71 -5.26 20.25 5.64
N GLY A 72 -6.11 19.88 4.69
CA GLY A 72 -5.88 18.73 3.81
C GLY A 72 -4.64 18.89 2.94
N LEU A 73 -4.38 20.11 2.43
CA LEU A 73 -3.23 20.40 1.59
C LEU A 73 -1.90 20.16 2.34
N VAL A 74 -1.80 20.57 3.59
CA VAL A 74 -0.60 20.34 4.43
C VAL A 74 -0.40 18.84 4.66
N LEU A 75 -1.48 18.11 4.96
CA LEU A 75 -1.40 16.66 5.13
C LEU A 75 -1.02 15.95 3.84
N LEU A 76 -1.52 16.39 2.68
CA LEU A 76 -1.13 15.84 1.38
C LEU A 76 0.35 16.07 1.09
N TRP A 77 0.89 17.25 1.37
CA TRP A 77 2.34 17.49 1.25
C TRP A 77 3.16 16.56 2.14
N LEU A 78 2.76 16.37 3.40
CA LEU A 78 3.42 15.44 4.32
C LEU A 78 3.35 13.98 3.81
N LEU A 79 2.19 13.56 3.30
CA LEU A 79 2.01 12.22 2.73
C LEU A 79 2.84 12.04 1.45
N GLY A 80 2.82 13.01 0.54
CA GLY A 80 3.57 12.98 -0.73
C GLY A 80 5.08 12.89 -0.50
N ILE A 81 5.62 13.72 0.40
CA ILE A 81 7.03 13.68 0.80
C ILE A 81 7.36 12.34 1.48
N GLY A 82 6.48 11.84 2.35
CA GLY A 82 6.64 10.54 3.01
C GLY A 82 6.69 9.37 2.01
N PHE A 83 5.79 9.35 1.03
CA PHE A 83 5.78 8.33 -0.02
C PHE A 83 7.00 8.42 -0.93
N ALA A 84 7.39 9.64 -1.35
CA ALA A 84 8.58 9.85 -2.16
C ALA A 84 9.84 9.40 -1.42
N GLY A 85 9.99 9.77 -0.16
CA GLY A 85 11.11 9.35 0.68
C GLY A 85 11.18 7.83 0.86
N TYR A 86 10.03 7.17 1.08
CA TYR A 86 9.98 5.72 1.19
C TYR A 86 10.30 5.02 -0.15
N ALA A 87 9.83 5.56 -1.27
CA ALA A 87 10.16 5.05 -2.59
C ALA A 87 11.66 5.11 -2.86
N LEU A 88 12.30 6.25 -2.58
CA LEU A 88 13.74 6.43 -2.70
C LEU A 88 14.52 5.44 -1.83
N TRP A 89 14.08 5.23 -0.59
CA TRP A 89 14.69 4.24 0.29
C TRP A 89 14.56 2.83 -0.28
N ARG A 90 13.38 2.44 -0.80
CA ARG A 90 13.17 1.12 -1.43
C ARG A 90 13.99 0.94 -2.70
N PHE A 91 14.16 1.98 -3.51
CA PHE A 91 15.05 1.92 -4.66
C PHE A 91 16.51 1.76 -4.25
N SER A 92 16.96 2.41 -3.18
CA SER A 92 18.31 2.21 -2.65
C SER A 92 18.53 0.77 -2.16
N GLU A 93 17.55 0.15 -1.49
CA GLU A 93 17.61 -1.27 -1.12
C GLU A 93 17.64 -2.20 -2.35
N ALA A 94 16.85 -1.90 -3.38
CA ALA A 94 16.85 -2.67 -4.63
C ALA A 94 18.22 -2.58 -5.34
N ALA A 95 18.86 -1.41 -5.31
CA ALA A 95 20.17 -1.19 -5.93
C ALA A 95 21.33 -1.81 -5.12
N PHE A 96 21.34 -1.61 -3.80
CA PHE A 96 22.48 -1.92 -2.93
C PHE A 96 22.29 -3.15 -2.03
N GLY A 97 21.10 -3.75 -2.01
CA GLY A 97 20.72 -4.89 -1.17
C GLY A 97 19.98 -4.49 0.10
N VAL A 98 19.21 -5.45 0.63
CA VAL A 98 18.36 -5.27 1.83
C VAL A 98 19.18 -5.57 3.08
N ALA A 99 19.15 -4.69 4.06
CA ALA A 99 19.81 -4.92 5.34
C ALA A 99 19.20 -6.14 6.05
N GLY A 100 20.04 -7.16 6.34
CA GLY A 100 19.63 -8.35 7.08
C GLY A 100 19.00 -9.50 6.26
N GLU A 101 18.59 -9.29 5.00
CA GLU A 101 18.05 -10.35 4.11
C GLU A 101 19.04 -10.77 3.00
N GLY A 102 20.25 -10.19 2.97
CA GLY A 102 21.28 -10.51 1.98
C GLY A 102 21.05 -9.82 0.62
N THR A 103 21.93 -10.13 -0.35
CA THR A 103 21.90 -9.55 -1.72
C THR A 103 21.12 -10.41 -2.72
N GLY A 104 20.25 -11.30 -2.26
CA GLY A 104 19.48 -12.19 -3.11
C GLY A 104 18.56 -11.44 -4.08
N ALA A 105 18.49 -11.92 -5.34
CA ALA A 105 17.69 -11.31 -6.40
C ALA A 105 16.22 -11.12 -6.00
N GLY A 106 15.64 -12.06 -5.26
CA GLY A 106 14.25 -11.99 -4.79
C GLY A 106 13.98 -10.86 -3.80
N ALA A 107 14.92 -10.59 -2.86
CA ALA A 107 14.79 -9.49 -1.91
C ALA A 107 14.88 -8.13 -2.63
N ARG A 108 15.79 -8.00 -3.59
CA ARG A 108 15.96 -6.80 -4.42
C ARG A 108 14.74 -6.52 -5.30
N LEU A 109 14.19 -7.55 -5.95
CA LEU A 109 12.97 -7.44 -6.77
C LEU A 109 11.78 -7.01 -5.91
N LYS A 110 11.61 -7.58 -4.71
CA LYS A 110 10.56 -7.19 -3.76
C LYS A 110 10.68 -5.73 -3.35
N SER A 111 11.90 -5.23 -3.09
CA SER A 111 12.13 -3.82 -2.77
C SER A 111 11.88 -2.91 -3.97
N LEU A 112 12.27 -3.32 -5.19
CA LEU A 112 11.99 -2.58 -6.42
C LEU A 112 10.48 -2.41 -6.64
N VAL A 113 9.72 -3.50 -6.57
CA VAL A 113 8.25 -3.46 -6.73
C VAL A 113 7.60 -2.55 -5.68
N ARG A 114 8.03 -2.64 -4.42
CA ARG A 114 7.56 -1.72 -3.38
C ARG A 114 7.92 -0.28 -3.69
N GLY A 115 9.15 -0.01 -4.14
CA GLY A 115 9.60 1.32 -4.54
C GLY A 115 8.71 1.92 -5.63
N LEU A 116 8.40 1.16 -6.68
CA LEU A 116 7.49 1.56 -7.75
C LEU A 116 6.08 1.88 -7.26
N VAL A 117 5.51 1.05 -6.39
CA VAL A 117 4.19 1.28 -5.80
C VAL A 117 4.15 2.60 -5.01
N TYR A 118 5.18 2.88 -4.20
CA TYR A 118 5.21 4.12 -3.41
C TYR A 118 5.57 5.36 -4.23
N ALA A 119 6.37 5.21 -5.29
CA ALA A 119 6.59 6.28 -6.27
C ALA A 119 5.28 6.65 -6.99
N PHE A 120 4.47 5.65 -7.32
CA PHE A 120 3.14 5.88 -7.88
C PHE A 120 2.21 6.60 -6.90
N PHE A 121 2.20 6.24 -5.60
CA PHE A 121 1.42 6.97 -4.60
C PHE A 121 1.91 8.41 -4.39
N ALA A 122 3.22 8.63 -4.42
CA ALA A 122 3.77 9.98 -4.39
C ALA A 122 3.29 10.80 -5.59
N TYR A 123 3.40 10.23 -6.80
CA TYR A 123 2.93 10.85 -8.04
C TYR A 123 1.43 11.22 -7.96
N LEU A 124 0.57 10.27 -7.57
CA LEU A 124 -0.87 10.53 -7.39
C LEU A 124 -1.14 11.66 -6.38
N THR A 125 -0.39 11.67 -5.27
CA THR A 125 -0.56 12.70 -4.24
C THR A 125 -0.20 14.08 -4.79
N PHE A 126 0.89 14.19 -5.55
CA PHE A 126 1.30 15.45 -6.17
C PHE A 126 0.37 15.87 -7.32
N GLU A 127 -0.20 14.93 -8.10
CA GLU A 127 -1.27 15.24 -9.08
C GLU A 127 -2.49 15.88 -8.39
N ILE A 128 -2.88 15.36 -7.22
CA ILE A 128 -4.00 15.90 -6.44
C ILE A 128 -3.68 17.30 -5.91
N ILE A 129 -2.47 17.51 -5.38
CA ILE A 129 -2.01 18.84 -4.91
C ILE A 129 -2.00 19.86 -6.06
N ALA A 130 -1.58 19.44 -7.26
CA ALA A 130 -1.56 20.28 -8.46
C ALA A 130 -2.96 20.53 -9.07
N GLY A 131 -4.00 19.85 -8.56
CA GLY A 131 -5.37 19.98 -9.11
C GLY A 131 -5.57 19.30 -10.46
N THR A 132 -4.62 18.50 -10.92
CA THR A 132 -4.63 17.80 -12.24
C THR A 132 -5.13 16.36 -12.16
N ALA A 133 -5.42 15.86 -10.96
CA ALA A 133 -5.81 14.48 -10.74
C ALA A 133 -7.22 14.21 -11.33
N GLY A 134 -7.27 13.29 -12.29
CA GLY A 134 -8.52 12.77 -12.84
C GLY A 134 -9.10 11.61 -12.01
N ASN A 135 -10.26 11.08 -12.44
CA ASN A 135 -10.88 9.92 -11.83
C ASN A 135 -10.00 8.66 -12.02
N SER A 136 -9.33 8.22 -10.95
CA SER A 136 -8.41 7.07 -10.98
C SER A 136 -9.11 5.75 -11.29
N ALA A 137 -10.36 5.55 -10.86
CA ALA A 137 -11.13 4.36 -11.17
C ALA A 137 -11.43 4.29 -12.68
N LYS A 138 -11.79 5.43 -13.31
CA LYS A 138 -12.00 5.50 -14.75
C LYS A 138 -10.70 5.26 -15.52
N LYS A 139 -9.59 5.89 -15.12
CA LYS A 139 -8.26 5.64 -15.73
C LYS A 139 -7.89 4.15 -15.68
N GLN A 140 -8.15 3.46 -14.57
CA GLN A 140 -7.89 2.03 -14.42
C GLN A 140 -8.77 1.19 -15.34
N GLN A 141 -10.07 1.50 -15.44
CA GLN A 141 -10.99 0.81 -16.34
C GLN A 141 -10.61 1.03 -17.82
N ASP A 142 -10.27 2.27 -18.20
CA ASP A 142 -9.84 2.61 -19.55
C ASP A 142 -8.54 1.88 -19.94
N LEU A 143 -7.57 1.79 -19.03
CA LEU A 143 -6.34 1.02 -19.23
C LEU A 143 -6.64 -0.47 -19.38
N THR A 144 -7.51 -1.03 -18.55
CA THR A 144 -7.93 -2.42 -18.63
C THR A 144 -8.63 -2.69 -19.97
N ALA A 145 -9.53 -1.79 -20.40
CA ALA A 145 -10.21 -1.88 -21.68
C ALA A 145 -9.20 -1.88 -22.85
N LYS A 146 -8.27 -0.92 -22.87
CA LYS A 146 -7.23 -0.83 -23.90
C LYS A 146 -6.40 -2.12 -23.99
N VAL A 147 -5.97 -2.67 -22.85
CA VAL A 147 -5.20 -3.91 -22.81
C VAL A 147 -6.04 -5.08 -23.34
N MET A 148 -7.32 -5.17 -22.92
CA MET A 148 -8.19 -6.28 -23.35
C MET A 148 -8.56 -6.25 -24.82
N HIS A 149 -8.48 -5.09 -25.49
CA HIS A 149 -8.69 -4.98 -26.95
C HIS A 149 -7.53 -5.56 -27.78
N HIS A 150 -6.34 -5.77 -27.19
CA HIS A 150 -5.22 -6.38 -27.89
C HIS A 150 -5.29 -7.92 -27.86
N PRO A 151 -4.77 -8.62 -28.88
CA PRO A 151 -4.66 -10.08 -28.87
C PRO A 151 -3.88 -10.55 -27.63
N GLY A 152 -4.47 -11.47 -26.85
CA GLY A 152 -3.89 -11.94 -25.58
C GLY A 152 -4.04 -11.01 -24.39
N GLY A 153 -4.58 -9.79 -24.55
CA GLY A 153 -4.76 -8.82 -23.46
C GLY A 153 -5.70 -9.31 -22.36
N GLN A 154 -6.74 -10.06 -22.74
CA GLN A 154 -7.64 -10.71 -21.78
C GLN A 154 -6.89 -11.69 -20.86
N LEU A 155 -6.03 -12.51 -21.43
CA LEU A 155 -5.18 -13.44 -20.67
C LEU A 155 -4.22 -12.67 -19.74
N LEU A 156 -3.63 -11.59 -20.23
CA LEU A 156 -2.73 -10.74 -19.42
C LEU A 156 -3.46 -10.15 -18.23
N VAL A 157 -4.67 -9.60 -18.41
CA VAL A 157 -5.51 -9.07 -17.32
C VAL A 157 -5.87 -10.18 -16.34
N GLY A 158 -6.21 -11.38 -16.80
CA GLY A 158 -6.47 -12.55 -15.97
C GLY A 158 -5.25 -12.96 -15.13
N ILE A 159 -4.05 -12.96 -15.72
CA ILE A 159 -2.80 -13.23 -15.01
C ILE A 159 -2.54 -12.17 -13.93
N VAL A 160 -2.73 -10.89 -14.25
CA VAL A 160 -2.59 -9.80 -13.27
C VAL A 160 -3.56 -10.00 -12.10
N GLY A 161 -4.83 -10.33 -12.38
CA GLY A 161 -5.82 -10.65 -11.35
C GLY A 161 -5.39 -11.83 -10.47
N ALA A 162 -4.90 -12.91 -11.07
CA ALA A 162 -4.40 -14.07 -10.34
C ALA A 162 -3.22 -13.72 -9.42
N VAL A 163 -2.28 -12.90 -9.90
CA VAL A 163 -1.16 -12.40 -9.08
C VAL A 163 -1.67 -11.59 -7.88
N ILE A 164 -2.67 -10.72 -8.08
CA ILE A 164 -3.27 -9.94 -6.99
C ILE A 164 -3.94 -10.86 -5.96
N VAL A 165 -4.66 -11.90 -6.39
CA VAL A 165 -5.25 -12.92 -5.49
C VAL A 165 -4.15 -13.61 -4.68
N ILE A 166 -3.10 -14.07 -5.33
CA ILE A 166 -1.97 -14.74 -4.66
C ILE A 166 -1.34 -13.82 -3.62
N ILE A 167 -1.13 -12.55 -3.94
CA ILE A 167 -0.62 -11.54 -2.99
C ILE A 167 -1.60 -11.38 -1.83
N GLY A 168 -2.91 -11.29 -2.09
CA GLY A 168 -3.94 -11.19 -1.05
C GLY A 168 -3.92 -12.38 -0.09
N VAL A 169 -3.90 -13.59 -0.62
CA VAL A 169 -3.82 -14.84 0.17
C VAL A 169 -2.51 -14.89 0.96
N ALA A 170 -1.39 -14.52 0.35
CA ALA A 170 -0.10 -14.46 1.03
C ALA A 170 -0.12 -13.49 2.23
N LEU A 171 -0.77 -12.34 2.09
CA LEU A 171 -0.96 -11.37 3.18
C LEU A 171 -1.84 -11.92 4.31
N VAL A 172 -2.93 -12.66 3.98
CA VAL A 172 -3.74 -13.34 4.99
C VAL A 172 -2.89 -14.33 5.77
N ILE A 173 -2.12 -15.18 5.09
CA ILE A 173 -1.24 -16.16 5.72
C ILE A 173 -0.13 -15.46 6.54
N GLU A 174 0.45 -14.37 6.04
CA GLU A 174 1.46 -13.57 6.75
C GLU A 174 0.88 -13.00 8.05
N GLY A 175 -0.34 -12.44 8.00
CA GLY A 175 -1.06 -11.93 9.15
C GLY A 175 -1.32 -13.01 10.20
N LEU A 176 -1.98 -14.11 9.81
CA LEU A 176 -2.34 -15.21 10.70
C LEU A 176 -1.11 -15.91 11.31
N ARG A 177 -0.05 -16.10 10.52
CA ARG A 177 1.22 -16.69 11.00
C ARG A 177 2.13 -15.68 11.72
N ARG A 178 1.72 -14.42 11.85
CA ARG A 178 2.44 -13.34 12.54
C ARG A 178 3.86 -13.13 11.99
N LYS A 179 4.09 -13.44 10.71
CA LYS A 179 5.42 -13.35 10.09
C LYS A 179 5.97 -11.92 10.06
N PHE A 180 5.09 -10.91 10.09
CA PHE A 180 5.45 -9.50 10.14
C PHE A 180 6.27 -9.12 11.39
N LEU A 181 6.16 -9.88 12.50
CA LEU A 181 6.95 -9.63 13.71
C LEU A 181 8.46 -9.75 13.49
N LYS A 182 8.90 -10.53 12.49
CA LYS A 182 10.31 -10.66 12.14
C LYS A 182 10.96 -9.35 11.71
N ASN A 183 10.15 -8.44 11.14
CA ASN A 183 10.58 -7.14 10.64
C ASN A 183 10.57 -6.05 11.73
N LEU A 184 10.11 -6.37 12.95
CA LEU A 184 9.99 -5.44 14.05
C LEU A 184 11.06 -5.66 15.11
N ARG A 185 11.48 -4.60 15.78
CA ARG A 185 12.39 -4.62 16.94
C ARG A 185 11.62 -5.02 18.20
N THR A 186 11.14 -6.27 18.24
CA THR A 186 10.28 -6.78 19.32
C THR A 186 10.94 -6.77 20.69
N SER A 187 12.28 -6.83 20.76
CA SER A 187 13.06 -6.73 22.00
C SER A 187 13.01 -5.35 22.65
N GLN A 188 12.70 -4.30 21.89
CA GLN A 188 12.58 -2.93 22.39
C GLN A 188 11.14 -2.57 22.82
N MET A 189 10.20 -3.51 22.69
CA MET A 189 8.80 -3.30 23.06
C MET A 189 8.54 -3.77 24.47
N SER A 190 7.72 -3.00 25.22
CA SER A 190 7.15 -3.51 26.46
C SER A 190 6.24 -4.72 26.18
N PRO A 191 6.03 -5.65 27.14
CA PRO A 191 5.15 -6.82 26.93
C PRO A 191 3.71 -6.45 26.53
N ARG A 192 3.21 -5.30 27.01
CA ARG A 192 1.88 -4.78 26.63
C ARG A 192 1.89 -4.26 25.20
N ALA A 193 2.87 -3.44 24.80
CA ALA A 193 2.99 -2.90 23.45
C ALA A 193 3.14 -4.04 22.43
N ARG A 194 3.96 -5.04 22.72
CA ARG A 194 4.14 -6.22 21.86
C ARG A 194 2.82 -6.95 21.59
N ARG A 195 2.02 -7.22 22.64
CA ARG A 195 0.71 -7.88 22.49
C ARG A 195 -0.26 -7.07 21.64
N VAL A 196 -0.30 -5.75 21.82
CA VAL A 196 -1.17 -4.86 21.03
C VAL A 196 -0.74 -4.86 19.57
N VAL A 197 0.54 -4.64 19.27
CA VAL A 197 1.09 -4.62 17.91
C VAL A 197 0.87 -5.97 17.22
N GLU A 198 1.02 -7.08 17.94
CA GLU A 198 0.80 -8.42 17.44
C GLU A 198 -0.67 -8.64 17.01
N ARG A 199 -1.63 -8.22 17.82
CA ARG A 199 -3.07 -8.32 17.49
C ARG A 199 -3.45 -7.39 16.33
N LEU A 200 -3.01 -6.13 16.37
CA LEU A 200 -3.26 -5.16 15.30
C LEU A 200 -2.67 -5.63 13.97
N GLY A 201 -1.42 -6.12 13.99
CA GLY A 201 -0.76 -6.63 12.78
C GLY A 201 -1.44 -7.88 12.23
N MET A 202 -1.86 -8.81 13.09
CA MET A 202 -2.56 -10.03 12.69
C MET A 202 -3.90 -9.70 12.02
N ILE A 203 -4.76 -8.94 12.69
CA ILE A 203 -6.10 -8.61 12.19
C ILE A 203 -6.00 -7.71 10.96
N GLY A 204 -5.21 -6.62 11.05
CA GLY A 204 -5.11 -5.63 9.98
C GLY A 204 -4.50 -6.21 8.70
N THR A 205 -3.39 -6.97 8.81
CA THR A 205 -2.74 -7.58 7.63
C THR A 205 -3.65 -8.62 6.98
N ALA A 206 -4.35 -9.44 7.77
CA ALA A 206 -5.31 -10.42 7.25
C ALA A 206 -6.49 -9.73 6.56
N ALA A 207 -7.11 -8.72 7.19
CA ALA A 207 -8.22 -7.97 6.60
C ALA A 207 -7.82 -7.30 5.27
N ARG A 208 -6.66 -6.63 5.24
CA ARG A 208 -6.11 -6.08 4.00
C ARG A 208 -5.91 -7.16 2.94
N GLY A 209 -5.40 -8.33 3.33
CA GLY A 209 -5.20 -9.47 2.43
C GLY A 209 -6.52 -9.94 1.80
N VAL A 210 -7.60 -10.00 2.57
CA VAL A 210 -8.95 -10.35 2.09
C VAL A 210 -9.43 -9.32 1.06
N VAL A 211 -9.31 -8.02 1.34
CA VAL A 211 -9.72 -6.96 0.39
C VAL A 211 -8.91 -7.03 -0.91
N PHE A 212 -7.61 -7.31 -0.83
CA PHE A 212 -6.75 -7.50 -2.02
C PHE A 212 -7.14 -8.74 -2.82
N ALA A 213 -7.40 -9.86 -2.14
CA ALA A 213 -7.84 -11.08 -2.82
C ALA A 213 -9.16 -10.85 -3.55
N LEU A 214 -10.12 -10.17 -2.93
CA LEU A 214 -11.40 -9.81 -3.56
C LEU A 214 -11.18 -8.91 -4.78
N ALA A 215 -10.33 -7.88 -4.68
CA ALA A 215 -10.00 -7.03 -5.83
C ALA A 215 -9.41 -7.85 -6.98
N GLY A 216 -8.52 -8.81 -6.69
CA GLY A 216 -7.96 -9.71 -7.70
C GLY A 216 -9.00 -10.62 -8.35
N VAL A 217 -9.98 -11.13 -7.59
CA VAL A 217 -11.10 -11.91 -8.13
C VAL A 217 -11.93 -11.07 -9.08
N LEU A 218 -12.20 -9.81 -8.75
CA LEU A 218 -12.94 -8.90 -9.65
C LEU A 218 -12.19 -8.61 -10.96
N VAL A 219 -10.85 -8.51 -10.91
CA VAL A 219 -10.02 -8.35 -12.11
C VAL A 219 -10.09 -9.62 -12.97
N ILE A 220 -10.08 -10.82 -12.36
CA ILE A 220 -10.26 -12.08 -13.10
C ILE A 220 -11.67 -12.13 -13.72
N ASP A 221 -12.71 -11.79 -12.97
CA ASP A 221 -14.08 -11.77 -13.49
C ASP A 221 -14.23 -10.76 -14.64
N ALA A 222 -13.57 -9.60 -14.57
CA ALA A 222 -13.53 -8.65 -15.67
C ALA A 222 -12.90 -9.26 -16.93
N ALA A 223 -11.81 -10.02 -16.77
CA ALA A 223 -11.14 -10.71 -17.86
C ALA A 223 -12.03 -11.80 -18.47
N VAL A 224 -12.59 -12.69 -17.64
CA VAL A 224 -13.42 -13.82 -18.08
C VAL A 224 -14.70 -13.35 -18.77
N THR A 225 -15.35 -12.32 -18.24
CA THR A 225 -16.63 -11.79 -18.78
C THR A 225 -16.45 -10.74 -19.86
N TYR A 226 -15.19 -10.37 -20.20
CA TYR A 226 -14.86 -9.30 -21.12
C TYR A 226 -15.54 -7.95 -20.79
N LYS A 227 -15.60 -7.64 -19.49
CA LYS A 227 -16.25 -6.42 -18.97
C LYS A 227 -15.24 -5.58 -18.18
N PRO A 228 -14.48 -4.67 -18.83
CA PRO A 228 -13.47 -3.82 -18.16
C PRO A 228 -14.03 -3.04 -16.95
N ALA A 229 -15.32 -2.68 -16.99
CA ALA A 229 -16.02 -1.99 -15.90
C ALA A 229 -16.05 -2.79 -14.58
N LYS A 230 -15.85 -4.11 -14.63
CA LYS A 230 -15.73 -4.96 -13.44
C LYS A 230 -14.34 -4.91 -12.81
N ALA A 231 -13.31 -4.59 -13.60
CA ALA A 231 -11.98 -4.40 -13.07
C ALA A 231 -11.94 -3.17 -12.17
N GLY A 232 -11.38 -3.32 -10.98
CA GLY A 232 -11.29 -2.23 -10.02
C GLY A 232 -10.30 -2.55 -8.91
N GLY A 233 -9.95 -1.51 -8.15
CA GLY A 233 -9.07 -1.62 -7.00
C GLY A 233 -9.80 -1.94 -5.69
N ILE A 234 -9.31 -1.37 -4.61
CA ILE A 234 -9.90 -1.51 -3.27
C ILE A 234 -11.32 -0.96 -3.23
N ASP A 235 -11.57 0.16 -3.91
CA ASP A 235 -12.89 0.79 -4.04
C ASP A 235 -13.94 -0.19 -4.61
N LYS A 236 -13.62 -0.83 -5.72
CA LYS A 236 -14.53 -1.80 -6.34
C LYS A 236 -14.75 -3.03 -5.47
N ALA A 237 -13.69 -3.52 -4.82
CA ALA A 237 -13.79 -4.63 -3.87
C ALA A 237 -14.72 -4.28 -2.68
N LEU A 238 -14.58 -3.07 -2.12
CA LEU A 238 -15.44 -2.59 -1.03
C LEU A 238 -16.89 -2.39 -1.47
N LEU A 239 -17.13 -1.83 -2.68
CA LEU A 239 -18.46 -1.70 -3.25
C LEU A 239 -19.11 -3.07 -3.48
N THR A 240 -18.36 -4.04 -3.99
CA THR A 240 -18.88 -5.40 -4.20
C THR A 240 -19.29 -6.05 -2.89
N LEU A 241 -18.59 -5.78 -1.79
CA LEU A 241 -19.02 -6.23 -0.45
C LEU A 241 -20.33 -5.57 -0.05
N ARG A 242 -20.54 -4.27 -0.35
CA ARG A 242 -21.78 -3.55 -0.06
C ARG A 242 -23.00 -4.18 -0.75
N ASP A 243 -22.81 -4.66 -1.97
CA ASP A 243 -23.90 -5.23 -2.80
C ASP A 243 -24.27 -6.67 -2.43
N GLN A 244 -23.57 -7.30 -1.47
CA GLN A 244 -23.87 -8.64 -0.97
C GLN A 244 -24.95 -8.64 0.11
N PRO A 245 -25.63 -9.78 0.38
CA PRO A 245 -26.45 -9.96 1.57
C PRO A 245 -25.63 -9.56 2.82
N PHE A 246 -26.22 -8.74 3.71
CA PHE A 246 -25.51 -8.11 4.85
C PHE A 246 -24.34 -7.20 4.44
N GLY A 247 -24.35 -6.65 3.23
CA GLY A 247 -23.24 -5.92 2.62
C GLY A 247 -22.76 -4.75 3.46
N GLN A 248 -23.66 -4.02 4.13
CA GLN A 248 -23.29 -2.94 5.05
C GLN A 248 -22.40 -3.43 6.19
N VAL A 249 -22.72 -4.57 6.81
CA VAL A 249 -21.93 -5.16 7.90
C VAL A 249 -20.58 -5.63 7.38
N LEU A 250 -20.56 -6.31 6.22
CA LEU A 250 -19.32 -6.77 5.59
C LEU A 250 -18.40 -5.59 5.25
N LEU A 251 -18.97 -4.51 4.72
CA LEU A 251 -18.21 -3.29 4.40
C LEU A 251 -17.64 -2.63 5.66
N ILE A 252 -18.41 -2.54 6.75
CA ILE A 252 -17.93 -2.00 8.02
C ILE A 252 -16.81 -2.88 8.59
N LEU A 253 -16.93 -4.20 8.56
CA LEU A 253 -15.87 -5.11 9.01
C LEU A 253 -14.57 -4.95 8.21
N ALA A 254 -14.69 -4.85 6.88
CA ALA A 254 -13.54 -4.59 6.01
C ALA A 254 -12.91 -3.23 6.31
N ALA A 255 -13.72 -2.19 6.48
CA ALA A 255 -13.29 -0.83 6.83
C ALA A 255 -12.54 -0.78 8.17
N LEU A 256 -13.08 -1.40 9.22
CA LEU A 256 -12.43 -1.53 10.51
C LEU A 256 -11.10 -2.30 10.39
N GLY A 257 -11.07 -3.37 9.59
CA GLY A 257 -9.83 -4.10 9.31
C GLY A 257 -8.76 -3.23 8.65
N LEU A 258 -9.14 -2.36 7.70
CA LEU A 258 -8.21 -1.41 7.07
C LEU A 258 -7.73 -0.32 8.05
N ILE A 259 -8.61 0.19 8.92
CA ILE A 259 -8.24 1.13 9.99
C ILE A 259 -7.24 0.46 10.94
N ILE A 260 -7.50 -0.76 11.39
CA ILE A 260 -6.60 -1.54 12.23
C ILE A 260 -5.24 -1.73 11.53
N PHE A 261 -5.23 -2.04 10.22
CA PHE A 261 -4.01 -2.12 9.45
C PHE A 261 -3.27 -0.78 9.40
N GLY A 262 -3.99 0.33 9.26
CA GLY A 262 -3.41 1.67 9.29
C GLY A 262 -2.75 2.00 10.63
N ILE A 263 -3.43 1.70 11.76
CA ILE A 263 -2.88 1.86 13.11
C ILE A 263 -1.64 0.96 13.30
N TYR A 264 -1.69 -0.28 12.81
CA TYR A 264 -0.51 -1.16 12.79
C TYR A 264 0.64 -0.53 12.00
N GLY A 265 0.36 0.11 10.86
CA GLY A 265 1.36 0.83 10.06
C GLY A 265 2.06 1.96 10.82
N LEU A 266 1.34 2.69 11.68
CA LEU A 266 1.93 3.70 12.57
C LEU A 266 2.84 3.05 13.63
N CYS A 267 2.44 1.90 14.18
CA CYS A 267 3.28 1.11 15.07
C CYS A 267 4.53 0.60 14.35
N GLU A 268 4.37 0.10 13.12
CA GLU A 268 5.48 -0.36 12.28
C GLU A 268 6.48 0.77 12.02
N ALA A 269 6.02 2.00 11.72
CA ALA A 269 6.88 3.16 11.55
C ALA A 269 7.80 3.42 12.76
N ARG A 270 7.32 3.12 13.97
CA ARG A 270 8.09 3.30 15.21
C ARG A 270 9.10 2.17 15.46
N TRP A 271 8.72 0.91 15.20
CA TRP A 271 9.50 -0.26 15.63
C TRP A 271 10.09 -1.09 14.49
N GLN A 272 9.97 -0.67 13.24
CA GLN A 272 10.57 -1.41 12.13
C GLN A 272 12.10 -1.43 12.24
N LYS A 273 12.68 -2.58 11.88
CA LYS A 273 14.12 -2.72 11.62
C LYS A 273 14.43 -2.00 10.31
N VAL A 274 15.01 -0.85 10.40
CA VAL A 274 15.46 -0.04 9.26
C VAL A 274 16.98 0.05 9.32
#